data_9c92d5e3cf19b314b5765b41572c2517
#
_entry.id   9c92d5e3cf19b314b5765b41572c2517
#
_cell.length_a   1.000
_cell.length_b   1.000
_cell.length_c   1.000
_cell.angle_alpha   90.00
_cell.angle_beta   90.00
_cell.angle_gamma   90.00
#
_symmetry.space_group_name_H-M   'P 1'
#
loop_
_entity.id
_entity.type
_entity.pdbx_description
1 polymer ?
#
loop_
_entity_poly.entity_id
_entity_poly.type
_entity_poly.pdbx_seq_one_letter_code
_entity_poly.pdbx_strand_id
1 'polypeptide(L)'
;NHSFSDGNKRLSITLGAQFLLLNGYMFCVKRFMYEMENISYHLAAGRIKKELLQKLIHSFLAGEDDFSEELKLEYWLASSR
;
A
#
# COMPACT_ATOMS: atom_id res chain seq x y z
N ASN A 1 10.24 10.85 -8.36
CA ASN A 1 10.11 11.35 -9.62
C ASN A 1 8.76 10.95 -10.23
N HIS A 2 8.64 10.96 -11.49
CA HIS A 2 7.39 10.88 -12.23
C HIS A 2 6.86 9.48 -12.42
N SER A 3 7.30 8.55 -11.63
CA SER A 3 6.93 7.16 -11.84
C SER A 3 5.51 6.85 -11.45
N PHE A 4 4.83 7.73 -10.74
CA PHE A 4 3.49 7.44 -10.27
C PHE A 4 2.41 8.26 -10.97
N SER A 5 2.52 8.39 -12.28
CA SER A 5 1.40 8.85 -13.08
C SER A 5 0.26 7.84 -12.92
N ASP A 6 -0.96 8.23 -13.31
CA ASP A 6 -2.11 7.34 -13.16
C ASP A 6 -1.89 5.98 -13.80
N GLY A 7 -1.30 5.97 -15.00
CA GLY A 7 -1.03 4.71 -15.68
C GLY A 7 -0.04 3.85 -14.94
N ASN A 8 1.04 4.46 -14.45
CA ASN A 8 2.06 3.71 -13.70
C ASN A 8 1.54 3.22 -12.37
N LYS A 9 0.68 4.01 -11.72
CA LYS A 9 0.08 3.60 -10.45
C LYS A 9 -0.75 2.34 -10.63
N ARG A 10 -1.61 2.33 -11.65
CA ARG A 10 -2.46 1.16 -11.90
C ARG A 10 -1.65 -0.05 -12.26
N LEU A 11 -0.62 0.12 -13.09
CA LEU A 11 0.25 -0.97 -13.47
C LEU A 11 0.96 -1.55 -12.24
N SER A 12 1.48 -0.68 -11.37
CA SER A 12 2.18 -1.11 -10.17
C SER A 12 1.26 -1.92 -9.26
N ILE A 13 0.03 -1.46 -9.07
CA ILE A 13 -0.94 -2.16 -8.23
C ILE A 13 -1.27 -3.53 -8.84
N THR A 14 -1.48 -3.57 -10.15
CA THR A 14 -1.79 -4.82 -10.84
C THR A 14 -0.66 -5.82 -10.73
N LEU A 15 0.57 -5.36 -10.94
CA LEU A 15 1.74 -6.24 -10.84
C LEU A 15 1.94 -6.73 -9.41
N GLY A 16 1.72 -5.85 -8.43
CA GLY A 16 1.79 -6.25 -7.04
C GLY A 16 0.75 -7.29 -6.68
N ALA A 17 -0.47 -7.13 -7.17
CA ALA A 17 -1.53 -8.10 -6.93
C ALA A 17 -1.19 -9.45 -7.55
N GLN A 18 -0.64 -9.44 -8.78
CA GLN A 18 -0.22 -10.68 -9.42
C GLN A 18 0.89 -11.37 -8.65
N PHE A 19 1.84 -10.58 -8.15
CA PHE A 19 2.91 -11.13 -7.32
C PHE A 19 2.35 -11.83 -6.09
N LEU A 20 1.39 -11.20 -5.43
CA LEU A 20 0.79 -11.79 -4.24
C LEU A 20 0.05 -13.09 -4.58
N LEU A 21 -0.68 -13.11 -5.68
CA LEU A 21 -1.40 -14.32 -6.09
C LEU A 21 -0.44 -15.46 -6.38
N LEU A 22 0.64 -15.17 -7.11
CA LEU A 22 1.60 -16.20 -7.50
C LEU A 22 2.39 -16.75 -6.32
N ASN A 23 2.48 -15.98 -5.25
CA ASN A 23 3.24 -16.39 -4.07
C ASN A 23 2.36 -16.84 -2.91
N GLY A 24 1.09 -17.13 -3.18
CA GLY A 24 0.22 -17.71 -2.17
C GLY A 24 -0.45 -16.73 -1.23
N TYR A 25 -0.38 -15.45 -1.51
CA TYR A 25 -0.98 -14.42 -0.66
C TYR A 25 -2.36 -14.00 -1.15
N MET A 26 -3.13 -14.99 -1.61
CA MET A 26 -4.45 -14.73 -2.16
C MET A 26 -5.36 -14.01 -1.16
N PHE A 27 -5.19 -14.32 0.11
CA PHE A 27 -6.05 -13.80 1.16
C PHE A 27 -5.95 -12.28 1.32
N CYS A 28 -4.85 -11.66 0.92
CA CYS A 28 -4.66 -10.23 1.12
C CYS A 28 -4.74 -9.39 -0.17
N VAL A 29 -5.00 -10.04 -1.30
CA VAL A 29 -4.99 -9.32 -2.58
C VAL A 29 -6.07 -8.26 -2.63
N LYS A 30 -7.26 -8.58 -2.16
CA LYS A 30 -8.38 -7.64 -2.21
C LYS A 30 -8.09 -6.40 -1.36
N ARG A 31 -7.58 -6.61 -0.16
CA ARG A 31 -7.22 -5.52 0.73
C ARG A 31 -6.07 -4.72 0.15
N PHE A 32 -5.08 -5.41 -0.43
CA PHE A 32 -3.94 -4.75 -1.08
C PHE A 32 -4.43 -3.79 -2.17
N MET A 33 -5.29 -4.28 -3.06
CA MET A 33 -5.77 -3.44 -4.15
C MET A 33 -6.59 -2.25 -3.65
N TYR A 34 -7.41 -2.50 -2.62
CA TYR A 34 -8.23 -1.44 -2.06
C TYR A 34 -7.39 -0.35 -1.42
N GLU A 35 -6.42 -0.76 -0.61
CA GLU A 35 -5.62 0.22 0.14
C GLU A 35 -4.57 0.91 -0.72
N MET A 36 -4.04 0.21 -1.70
CA MET A 36 -2.94 0.77 -2.48
C MET A 36 -3.36 1.95 -3.36
N GLU A 37 -4.65 2.10 -3.62
CA GLU A 37 -5.13 3.29 -4.32
C GLU A 37 -4.70 4.55 -3.57
N ASN A 38 -5.02 4.60 -2.28
CA ASN A 38 -4.68 5.76 -1.46
C ASN A 38 -3.20 5.81 -1.11
N ILE A 39 -2.62 4.67 -0.80
CA ILE A 39 -1.20 4.60 -0.42
C ILE A 39 -0.33 5.10 -1.56
N SER A 40 -0.62 4.68 -2.79
CA SER A 40 0.16 5.11 -3.96
C SER A 40 0.04 6.62 -4.16
N TYR A 41 -1.15 7.16 -3.95
CA TYR A 41 -1.36 8.59 -4.09
C TYR A 41 -0.49 9.37 -3.10
N HIS A 42 -0.52 8.96 -1.84
CA HIS A 42 0.26 9.66 -0.82
C HIS A 42 1.76 9.44 -0.99
N LEU A 43 2.14 8.26 -1.48
CA LEU A 43 3.53 7.97 -1.78
C LEU A 43 4.05 8.89 -2.88
N ALA A 44 3.28 9.05 -3.94
CA ALA A 44 3.65 9.93 -5.05
C ALA A 44 3.72 11.39 -4.61
N ALA A 45 2.89 11.78 -3.65
CA ALA A 45 2.89 13.13 -3.11
C ALA A 45 4.01 13.37 -2.10
N GLY A 46 4.80 12.35 -1.79
CA GLY A 46 5.90 12.47 -0.84
C GLY A 46 5.50 12.47 0.62
N ARG A 47 4.24 12.08 0.90
CA ARG A 47 3.74 12.06 2.27
C ARG A 47 4.11 10.77 3.00
N ILE A 48 4.30 9.69 2.28
CA ILE A 48 4.65 8.39 2.84
C ILE A 48 6.08 8.08 2.46
N LYS A 49 6.89 7.74 3.45
CA LYS A 49 8.28 7.37 3.21
C LYS A 49 8.42 5.86 3.23
N LYS A 50 9.60 5.40 2.85
CA LYS A 50 9.88 3.98 2.68
C LYS A 50 9.57 3.18 3.95
N GLU A 51 9.93 3.72 5.11
CA GLU A 51 9.72 3.03 6.38
C GLU A 51 8.25 2.78 6.66
N LEU A 52 7.42 3.79 6.43
CA LEU A 52 5.99 3.64 6.65
C LEU A 52 5.39 2.70 5.61
N LEU A 53 5.83 2.81 4.37
CA LEU A 53 5.34 1.92 3.32
C LEU A 53 5.63 0.46 3.66
N GLN A 54 6.82 0.18 4.19
CA GLN A 54 7.18 -1.18 4.60
C GLN A 54 6.25 -1.70 5.68
N LYS A 55 5.89 -0.86 6.64
CA LYS A 55 4.96 -1.26 7.71
C LYS A 55 3.58 -1.58 7.16
N LEU A 56 3.11 -0.76 6.22
CA LEU A 56 1.80 -0.98 5.63
C LEU A 56 1.75 -2.29 4.85
N ILE A 57 2.78 -2.54 4.06
CA ILE A 57 2.85 -3.78 3.28
C ILE A 57 2.98 -4.99 4.20
N HIS A 58 3.75 -4.88 5.26
CA HIS A 58 3.90 -5.97 6.22
C HIS A 58 2.55 -6.34 6.82
N SER A 59 1.71 -5.36 7.09
CA SER A 59 0.37 -5.63 7.62
C SER A 59 -0.46 -6.47 6.66
N PHE A 60 -0.36 -6.20 5.36
CA PHE A 60 -1.06 -7.02 4.37
C PHE A 60 -0.58 -8.47 4.41
N LEU A 61 0.73 -8.65 4.40
CA LEU A 61 1.32 -9.98 4.33
C LEU A 61 1.11 -10.78 5.62
N ALA A 62 0.95 -10.08 6.73
CA ALA A 62 0.70 -10.73 8.01
C ALA A 62 -0.72 -11.26 8.14
N GLY A 63 -1.59 -10.96 7.19
CA GLY A 63 -2.96 -11.45 7.21
C GLY A 63 -3.87 -10.71 8.15
N GLU A 64 -3.49 -9.51 8.57
CA GLU A 64 -4.32 -8.70 9.44
C GLU A 64 -5.52 -8.17 8.67
N ASP A 65 -6.66 -8.10 9.34
CA ASP A 65 -7.87 -7.59 8.70
C ASP A 65 -7.80 -6.09 8.50
N ASP A 66 -7.02 -5.39 9.31
CA ASP A 66 -6.88 -3.95 9.24
C ASP A 66 -5.54 -3.57 9.84
N PHE A 67 -5.13 -2.32 9.63
CA PHE A 67 -3.92 -1.81 10.26
C PHE A 67 -4.12 -1.70 11.77
N SER A 68 -3.04 -1.88 12.53
CA SER A 68 -3.07 -1.65 13.96
C SER A 68 -3.40 -0.17 14.24
N GLU A 69 -3.86 0.12 15.46
CA GLU A 69 -4.22 1.49 15.81
C GLU A 69 -3.01 2.42 15.69
N GLU A 70 -1.84 1.94 16.10
CA GLU A 70 -0.61 2.71 15.95
C GLU A 70 -0.30 3.02 14.50
N LEU A 71 -0.43 2.03 13.64
CA LEU A 71 -0.14 2.18 12.23
C LEU A 71 -1.16 3.08 11.56
N LYS A 72 -2.43 2.96 11.94
CA LYS A 72 -3.47 3.86 11.43
C LYS A 72 -3.15 5.30 11.76
N LEU A 73 -2.73 5.56 12.98
CA LEU A 73 -2.39 6.92 13.40
C LEU A 73 -1.19 7.45 12.63
N GLU A 74 -0.17 6.63 12.48
CA GLU A 74 1.02 7.02 11.75
C GLU A 74 0.69 7.35 10.28
N TYR A 75 -0.12 6.51 9.66
CA TYR A 75 -0.55 6.71 8.29
C TYR A 75 -1.40 7.98 8.16
N TRP A 76 -2.33 8.17 9.09
CA TRP A 76 -3.19 9.34 9.06
C TRP A 76 -2.38 10.63 9.21
N LEU A 77 -1.43 10.65 10.14
CA LEU A 77 -0.59 11.83 10.35
C LEU A 77 0.26 12.12 9.12
N ALA A 78 0.80 11.09 8.48
CA ALA A 78 1.61 11.27 7.29
C ALA A 78 0.78 11.80 6.13
N SER A 79 -0.43 11.28 5.95
CA SER A 79 -1.27 11.63 4.81
C SER A 79 -1.99 12.97 5.00
N SER A 80 -1.97 13.51 6.20
CA SER A 80 -2.63 14.78 6.51
C SER A 80 -1.79 16.01 6.19
N ARG A 81 -0.55 15.82 5.78
CA ARG A 81 0.35 16.96 5.51
C ARG A 81 -0.02 17.77 4.31
#